data_75b9f58d9373bb3cfdae41ea50848f87
#
_entry.id   75b9f58d9373bb3cfdae41ea50848f87
#
_cell.length_a   1.000
_cell.length_b   1.000
_cell.length_c   1.000
_cell.angle_alpha   90.00
_cell.angle_beta   90.00
_cell.angle_gamma   90.00
#
_symmetry.space_group_name_H-M   'P 1'
#
loop_
_entity.id
_entity.type
_entity.pdbx_description
1 polymer ?
#
loop_
_entity_poly.entity_id
_entity_poly.type
_entity_poly.pdbx_seq_one_letter_code
_entity_poly.pdbx_strand_id
1 'polypeptide(L)'
;IIYFHYVKEYESRSSVKTEGFYTAADKGRYVRNMYNHRAFGTLCNKCVRTELYKKNRIYFPKYSYAEDCYVTTQLAGYASSIERLDEVVYHYRKNNPSSITRQGRKRRKNEYAMNFLDLYEKYRDVPLSENPVAVIFDDILIQAGWYSIAYGLDLYTKYPYLAEGIRKARIRGGSDVWLPMQVLVKLYSLFR
;
A
#
# COMPACT_ATOMS: atom_id res chain seq x y z
N ILE A 1 3.45 -16.17 -5.99
CA ILE A 1 3.75 -15.69 -4.63
C ILE A 1 3.23 -16.73 -3.64
N ILE A 2 4.06 -17.11 -2.67
CA ILE A 2 3.64 -17.84 -1.48
C ILE A 2 3.75 -16.87 -0.30
N TYR A 3 2.68 -16.73 0.49
CA TYR A 3 2.69 -15.94 1.72
C TYR A 3 2.36 -16.83 2.93
N PHE A 4 2.83 -16.42 4.10
CA PHE A 4 2.75 -17.23 5.32
C PHE A 4 2.52 -16.38 6.57
N HIS A 5 2.22 -17.03 7.67
CA HIS A 5 2.06 -16.38 8.95
C HIS A 5 3.42 -16.00 9.54
N TYR A 6 3.42 -15.00 10.42
CA TYR A 6 4.62 -14.62 11.15
C TYR A 6 4.30 -14.29 12.60
N VAL A 7 5.30 -14.39 13.46
CA VAL A 7 5.16 -14.00 14.85
C VAL A 7 5.85 -12.66 15.11
N LYS A 8 5.19 -11.77 15.86
CA LYS A 8 5.81 -10.57 16.43
C LYS A 8 6.34 -10.90 17.81
N GLU A 9 7.64 -10.75 17.98
CA GLU A 9 8.31 -10.96 19.25
C GLU A 9 8.57 -9.63 19.95
N TYR A 10 8.14 -9.56 21.19
CA TYR A 10 8.41 -8.50 22.16
C TYR A 10 9.24 -9.09 23.29
N GLU A 11 9.81 -8.26 24.18
CA GLU A 11 10.65 -8.74 25.30
C GLU A 11 9.93 -9.76 26.22
N SER A 12 8.66 -9.54 26.48
CA SER A 12 7.89 -10.34 27.44
C SER A 12 6.73 -11.14 26.83
N ARG A 13 6.50 -11.04 25.53
CA ARG A 13 5.38 -11.71 24.85
C ARG A 13 5.63 -11.88 23.36
N SER A 14 4.93 -12.84 22.78
CA SER A 14 4.84 -13.00 21.31
C SER A 14 3.38 -12.94 20.85
N SER A 15 3.17 -12.64 19.57
CA SER A 15 1.85 -12.57 18.97
C SER A 15 1.92 -13.08 17.53
N VAL A 16 1.28 -14.21 17.25
CA VAL A 16 1.13 -14.73 15.88
C VAL A 16 0.27 -13.77 15.06
N LYS A 17 0.68 -13.49 13.85
CA LYS A 17 -0.04 -12.70 12.85
C LYS A 17 -0.44 -13.61 11.71
N THR A 18 -1.73 -13.82 11.59
CA THR A 18 -2.35 -14.60 10.52
C THR A 18 -2.83 -13.67 9.41
N GLU A 19 -2.67 -14.10 8.17
CA GLU A 19 -3.18 -13.39 7.00
C GLU A 19 -4.43 -14.08 6.47
N GLY A 20 -5.34 -13.30 5.86
CA GLY A 20 -6.52 -13.82 5.20
C GLY A 20 -6.17 -14.72 4.01
N PHE A 21 -7.13 -15.46 3.52
CA PHE A 21 -6.94 -16.33 2.35
C PHE A 21 -7.16 -15.55 1.05
N TYR A 22 -6.18 -15.63 0.15
CA TYR A 22 -6.20 -15.02 -1.18
C TYR A 22 -5.63 -15.99 -2.21
N THR A 23 -6.20 -15.94 -3.42
CA THR A 23 -5.75 -16.71 -4.59
C THR A 23 -5.41 -15.74 -5.73
N ALA A 24 -4.92 -16.27 -6.86
CA ALA A 24 -4.69 -15.47 -8.05
C ALA A 24 -5.98 -14.80 -8.60
N ALA A 25 -7.14 -15.43 -8.42
CA ALA A 25 -8.43 -14.83 -8.78
C ALA A 25 -8.77 -13.61 -7.91
N ASP A 26 -8.26 -13.56 -6.68
CA ASP A 26 -8.46 -12.46 -5.72
C ASP A 26 -7.37 -11.39 -5.79
N LYS A 27 -6.42 -11.46 -6.71
CA LYS A 27 -5.24 -10.58 -6.68
C LYS A 27 -5.56 -9.09 -6.57
N GLY A 28 -6.59 -8.61 -7.23
CA GLY A 28 -7.02 -7.21 -7.10
C GLY A 28 -7.50 -6.87 -5.69
N ARG A 29 -8.27 -7.76 -5.06
CA ARG A 29 -8.70 -7.63 -3.66
C ARG A 29 -7.48 -7.70 -2.71
N TYR A 30 -6.54 -8.58 -2.98
CA TYR A 30 -5.32 -8.71 -2.19
C TYR A 30 -4.45 -7.44 -2.25
N VAL A 31 -4.19 -6.92 -3.46
CA VAL A 31 -3.47 -5.65 -3.68
C VAL A 31 -4.14 -4.51 -2.92
N ARG A 32 -5.46 -4.37 -3.06
CA ARG A 32 -6.22 -3.32 -2.38
C ARG A 32 -6.20 -3.48 -0.85
N ASN A 33 -6.31 -4.70 -0.35
CA ASN A 33 -6.27 -4.97 1.08
C ASN A 33 -4.88 -4.71 1.68
N MET A 34 -3.78 -5.00 0.96
CA MET A 34 -2.43 -4.63 1.40
C MET A 34 -2.27 -3.11 1.48
N TYR A 35 -2.72 -2.37 0.46
CA TYR A 35 -2.68 -0.92 0.45
C TYR A 35 -3.47 -0.31 1.62
N ASN A 36 -4.66 -0.84 1.89
CA ASN A 36 -5.56 -0.39 2.97
C ASN A 36 -5.30 -1.10 4.32
N HIS A 37 -4.10 -1.64 4.55
CA HIS A 37 -3.67 -2.28 5.81
C HIS A 37 -4.57 -3.41 6.34
N ARG A 38 -5.37 -4.04 5.48
CA ARG A 38 -6.23 -5.19 5.79
C ARG A 38 -5.58 -6.54 5.47
N ALA A 39 -4.50 -6.51 4.72
CA ALA A 39 -3.60 -7.62 4.48
C ALA A 39 -2.16 -7.14 4.71
N PHE A 40 -1.22 -8.06 4.89
CA PHE A 40 0.16 -7.70 5.16
C PHE A 40 0.89 -7.28 3.88
N GLY A 41 1.16 -5.99 3.74
CA GLY A 41 2.02 -5.45 2.69
C GLY A 41 3.51 -5.67 2.92
N THR A 42 3.91 -6.55 3.85
CA THR A 42 5.30 -6.83 4.19
C THR A 42 5.93 -7.84 3.22
N LEU A 43 7.22 -7.68 2.92
CA LEU A 43 8.01 -8.66 2.15
C LEU A 43 8.43 -9.85 3.02
N CYS A 44 8.65 -9.64 4.31
CA CYS A 44 9.21 -10.64 5.22
C CYS A 44 8.34 -11.90 5.42
N ASN A 45 7.05 -11.83 5.09
CA ASN A 45 6.14 -12.98 5.13
C ASN A 45 5.78 -13.51 3.75
N LYS A 46 6.65 -13.31 2.74
CA LYS A 46 6.41 -13.74 1.37
C LYS A 46 7.63 -14.38 0.73
N CYS A 47 7.42 -15.47 0.01
CA CYS A 47 8.36 -16.02 -0.96
C CYS A 47 7.88 -15.65 -2.37
N VAL A 48 8.76 -15.04 -3.15
CA VAL A 48 8.46 -14.55 -4.48
C VAL A 48 9.48 -15.10 -5.46
N ARG A 49 9.03 -15.66 -6.57
CA ARG A 49 9.96 -16.11 -7.64
C ARG A 49 10.74 -14.92 -8.18
N THR A 50 12.04 -15.05 -8.32
CA THR A 50 12.94 -14.00 -8.83
C THR A 50 12.54 -13.52 -10.23
N GLU A 51 11.97 -14.40 -11.07
CA GLU A 51 11.49 -14.07 -12.41
C GLU A 51 10.37 -13.03 -12.37
N LEU A 52 9.56 -12.98 -11.30
CA LEU A 52 8.51 -11.97 -11.17
C LEU A 52 9.10 -10.56 -11.09
N TYR A 53 10.24 -10.39 -10.42
CA TYR A 53 10.99 -9.14 -10.42
C TYR A 53 11.63 -8.83 -11.78
N LYS A 54 12.25 -9.84 -12.43
CA LYS A 54 13.02 -9.66 -13.66
C LYS A 54 12.16 -9.40 -14.89
N LYS A 55 11.00 -10.08 -15.00
CA LYS A 55 10.10 -9.96 -16.15
C LYS A 55 9.24 -8.71 -16.11
N ASN A 56 8.90 -8.26 -14.91
CA ASN A 56 8.06 -7.11 -14.71
C ASN A 56 8.91 -5.98 -14.16
N ARG A 57 8.86 -4.81 -14.75
CA ARG A 57 9.61 -3.64 -14.25
C ARG A 57 9.08 -3.22 -12.88
N ILE A 58 9.48 -3.96 -11.84
CA ILE A 58 9.11 -3.62 -10.46
C ILE A 58 9.87 -2.38 -10.05
N TYR A 59 9.15 -1.33 -9.72
CA TYR A 59 9.72 -0.10 -9.21
C TYR A 59 9.99 -0.22 -7.71
N PHE A 60 11.05 0.45 -7.25
CA PHE A 60 11.37 0.59 -5.84
C PHE A 60 11.10 2.02 -5.40
N PRO A 61 10.62 2.25 -4.18
CA PRO A 61 10.24 3.57 -3.72
C PRO A 61 11.46 4.42 -3.38
N LYS A 62 11.27 5.74 -3.45
CA LYS A 62 12.30 6.71 -3.07
C LYS A 62 12.43 6.86 -1.54
N TYR A 63 11.32 6.69 -0.82
CA TYR A 63 11.26 6.90 0.62
C TYR A 63 11.15 5.56 1.35
N SER A 64 11.77 5.49 2.53
CA SER A 64 11.94 4.25 3.28
C SER A 64 10.71 3.77 4.04
N TYR A 65 9.66 4.58 4.18
CA TYR A 65 8.44 4.14 4.85
C TYR A 65 7.46 3.49 3.87
N ALA A 66 6.99 2.28 4.23
CA ALA A 66 6.08 1.44 3.45
C ALA A 66 6.66 0.93 2.10
N GLU A 67 7.99 0.85 2.00
CA GLU A 67 8.71 0.29 0.86
C GLU A 67 8.26 -1.14 0.55
N ASP A 68 8.05 -1.95 1.58
CA ASP A 68 7.53 -3.31 1.47
C ASP A 68 6.17 -3.33 0.76
N CYS A 69 5.23 -2.51 1.22
CA CYS A 69 3.89 -2.44 0.64
C CYS A 69 3.92 -1.93 -0.80
N TYR A 70 4.77 -0.96 -1.10
CA TYR A 70 4.97 -0.44 -2.46
C TYR A 70 5.43 -1.54 -3.43
N VAL A 71 6.38 -2.38 -3.01
CA VAL A 71 6.89 -3.48 -3.83
C VAL A 71 5.91 -4.64 -3.91
N THR A 72 5.33 -5.05 -2.77
CA THR A 72 4.43 -6.22 -2.74
C THR A 72 3.13 -6.02 -3.49
N THR A 73 2.58 -4.79 -3.54
CA THR A 73 1.39 -4.49 -4.34
C THR A 73 1.63 -4.69 -5.83
N GLN A 74 2.78 -4.29 -6.34
CA GLN A 74 3.17 -4.53 -7.74
C GLN A 74 3.35 -6.03 -8.02
N LEU A 75 4.11 -6.71 -7.17
CA LEU A 75 4.36 -8.14 -7.30
C LEU A 75 3.06 -8.96 -7.31
N ALA A 76 2.14 -8.65 -6.39
CA ALA A 76 0.85 -9.33 -6.30
C ALA A 76 -0.02 -9.06 -7.54
N GLY A 77 0.00 -7.84 -8.07
CA GLY A 77 -0.72 -7.48 -9.29
C GLY A 77 -0.24 -8.25 -10.52
N TYR A 78 1.06 -8.53 -10.62
CA TYR A 78 1.65 -9.32 -11.70
C TYR A 78 1.61 -10.84 -11.46
N ALA A 79 1.33 -11.30 -10.27
CA ALA A 79 1.37 -12.73 -9.95
C ALA A 79 0.33 -13.53 -10.71
N SER A 80 0.74 -14.66 -11.28
CA SER A 80 -0.14 -15.67 -11.88
C SER A 80 -0.65 -16.69 -10.87
N SER A 81 0.07 -16.90 -9.74
CA SER A 81 -0.37 -17.71 -8.61
C SER A 81 -0.11 -16.99 -7.29
N ILE A 82 -1.07 -17.12 -6.37
CA ILE A 82 -0.97 -16.62 -5.00
C ILE A 82 -1.48 -17.73 -4.10
N GLU A 83 -0.64 -18.19 -3.19
CA GLU A 83 -0.92 -19.33 -2.33
C GLU A 83 -0.52 -19.01 -0.89
N ARG A 84 -1.28 -19.52 0.07
CA ARG A 84 -1.01 -19.40 1.49
C ARG A 84 -0.39 -20.68 2.02
N LEU A 85 0.72 -20.55 2.72
CA LEU A 85 1.27 -21.58 3.59
C LEU A 85 0.76 -21.31 5.02
N ASP A 86 0.02 -22.25 5.60
CA ASP A 86 -0.56 -22.13 6.94
C ASP A 86 0.45 -22.40 8.06
N GLU A 87 1.65 -21.85 7.91
CA GLU A 87 2.77 -22.03 8.83
C GLU A 87 3.33 -20.67 9.28
N VAL A 88 3.91 -20.65 10.48
CA VAL A 88 4.70 -19.51 10.96
C VAL A 88 6.14 -19.71 10.55
N VAL A 89 6.60 -18.93 9.57
CA VAL A 89 7.94 -19.07 8.99
C VAL A 89 8.88 -17.95 9.43
N TYR A 90 8.34 -16.81 9.86
CA TYR A 90 9.16 -15.62 10.15
C TYR A 90 8.91 -15.06 11.55
N HIS A 91 10.02 -14.71 12.24
CA HIS A 91 10.03 -14.08 13.57
C HIS A 91 10.42 -12.61 13.48
N TYR A 92 9.46 -11.72 13.68
CA TYR A 92 9.64 -10.28 13.60
C TYR A 92 9.92 -9.66 14.97
N ARG A 93 11.15 -9.28 15.24
CA ARG A 93 11.54 -8.61 16.50
C ARG A 93 11.06 -7.17 16.54
N LYS A 94 10.30 -6.81 17.58
CA LYS A 94 9.70 -5.46 17.76
C LYS A 94 10.54 -4.48 18.56
N ASN A 95 11.53 -4.95 19.31
CA ASN A 95 12.32 -4.13 20.24
C ASN A 95 13.59 -3.55 19.62
N ASN A 96 13.60 -3.30 18.31
CA ASN A 96 14.73 -2.66 17.65
C ASN A 96 14.67 -1.11 17.84
N PRO A 97 15.63 -0.49 18.58
CA PRO A 97 15.68 0.96 18.79
C PRO A 97 15.85 1.75 17.47
N SER A 98 16.54 1.18 16.49
CA SER A 98 16.80 1.80 15.17
C SER A 98 15.68 1.60 14.15
N SER A 99 14.53 1.05 14.55
CA SER A 99 13.42 0.79 13.62
C SER A 99 12.90 2.07 12.97
N ILE A 100 12.81 2.07 11.64
CA ILE A 100 12.21 3.17 10.84
C ILE A 100 10.77 3.48 11.23
N THR A 101 10.05 2.51 11.80
CA THR A 101 8.67 2.69 12.28
C THR A 101 8.56 3.62 13.48
N ARG A 102 9.67 4.01 14.13
CA ARG A 102 9.72 5.00 15.22
C ARG A 102 9.73 6.45 14.73
N GLN A 103 9.83 6.70 13.44
CA GLN A 103 9.73 8.05 12.87
C GLN A 103 8.40 8.71 13.23
N GLY A 104 8.37 10.05 13.33
CA GLY A 104 7.18 10.81 13.65
C GLY A 104 6.01 10.51 12.67
N ARG A 105 4.78 10.50 13.19
CA ARG A 105 3.58 10.11 12.42
C ARG A 105 3.41 10.94 11.14
N LYS A 106 3.60 12.26 11.20
CA LYS A 106 3.50 13.16 10.04
C LYS A 106 4.48 12.76 8.94
N ARG A 107 5.76 12.51 9.29
CA ARG A 107 6.78 12.07 8.33
C ARG A 107 6.40 10.75 7.66
N ARG A 108 5.98 9.75 8.43
CA ARG A 108 5.56 8.45 7.89
C ARG A 108 4.38 8.57 6.92
N LYS A 109 3.39 9.41 7.24
CA LYS A 109 2.22 9.63 6.37
C LYS A 109 2.60 10.39 5.09
N ASN A 110 3.54 11.32 5.19
CA ASN A 110 4.09 12.00 4.02
C ASN A 110 4.87 11.04 3.10
N GLU A 111 5.80 10.26 3.64
CA GLU A 111 6.58 9.29 2.86
C GLU A 111 5.66 8.24 2.21
N TYR A 112 4.65 7.75 2.93
CA TYR A 112 3.64 6.83 2.40
C TYR A 112 2.91 7.45 1.20
N ALA A 113 2.35 8.66 1.37
CA ALA A 113 1.63 9.34 0.30
C ALA A 113 2.51 9.58 -0.92
N MET A 114 3.74 10.06 -0.70
CA MET A 114 4.67 10.35 -1.80
C MET A 114 5.11 9.09 -2.55
N ASN A 115 5.36 7.97 -1.86
CA ASN A 115 5.67 6.71 -2.52
C ASN A 115 4.50 6.24 -3.39
N PHE A 116 3.27 6.27 -2.88
CA PHE A 116 2.13 5.78 -3.65
C PHE A 116 1.65 6.76 -4.74
N LEU A 117 1.84 8.07 -4.58
CA LEU A 117 1.63 9.02 -5.69
C LEU A 117 2.68 8.81 -6.80
N ASP A 118 3.95 8.53 -6.46
CA ASP A 118 4.97 8.13 -7.43
C ASP A 118 4.56 6.83 -8.15
N LEU A 119 4.01 5.85 -7.43
CA LEU A 119 3.51 4.62 -8.05
C LEU A 119 2.34 4.90 -9.00
N TYR A 120 1.41 5.76 -8.60
CA TYR A 120 0.32 6.21 -9.46
C TYR A 120 0.85 6.85 -10.76
N GLU A 121 1.81 7.77 -10.67
CA GLU A 121 2.42 8.41 -11.85
C GLU A 121 3.08 7.40 -12.81
N LYS A 122 3.75 6.38 -12.28
CA LYS A 122 4.40 5.35 -13.10
C LYS A 122 3.43 4.44 -13.85
N TYR A 123 2.22 4.26 -13.32
CA TYR A 123 1.27 3.29 -13.85
C TYR A 123 0.00 3.90 -14.44
N ARG A 124 -0.28 5.20 -14.25
CA ARG A 124 -1.56 5.81 -14.68
C ARG A 124 -1.83 5.72 -16.18
N ASP A 125 -0.77 5.68 -17.00
CA ASP A 125 -0.86 5.62 -18.45
C ASP A 125 -0.75 4.18 -18.99
N VAL A 126 -0.57 3.18 -18.11
CA VAL A 126 -0.54 1.77 -18.48
C VAL A 126 -1.98 1.26 -18.67
N PRO A 127 -2.29 0.54 -19.76
CA PRO A 127 -3.63 -0.03 -19.98
C PRO A 127 -4.13 -0.83 -18.79
N LEU A 128 -5.40 -0.70 -18.41
CA LEU A 128 -5.97 -1.34 -17.22
C LEU A 128 -5.77 -2.86 -17.19
N SER A 129 -5.77 -3.51 -18.36
CA SER A 129 -5.54 -4.96 -18.49
C SER A 129 -4.12 -5.39 -18.10
N GLU A 130 -3.15 -4.49 -18.19
CA GLU A 130 -1.73 -4.73 -17.91
C GLU A 130 -1.24 -4.07 -16.62
N ASN A 131 -2.07 -3.23 -16.03
CA ASN A 131 -1.73 -2.41 -14.88
C ASN A 131 -1.89 -3.20 -13.57
N PRO A 132 -0.80 -3.55 -12.86
CA PRO A 132 -0.85 -4.38 -11.67
C PRO A 132 -1.50 -3.70 -10.46
N VAL A 133 -1.56 -2.36 -10.47
CA VAL A 133 -1.97 -1.54 -9.30
C VAL A 133 -3.17 -0.62 -9.59
N ALA A 134 -3.78 -0.69 -10.76
CA ALA A 134 -4.92 0.18 -11.10
C ALA A 134 -6.07 0.11 -10.08
N VAL A 135 -6.24 -1.03 -9.43
CA VAL A 135 -7.31 -1.27 -8.44
C VAL A 135 -7.21 -0.36 -7.20
N ILE A 136 -6.03 0.22 -6.92
CA ILE A 136 -5.79 1.11 -5.77
C ILE A 136 -5.67 2.59 -6.16
N PHE A 137 -5.84 2.97 -7.41
CA PHE A 137 -5.66 4.36 -7.85
C PHE A 137 -6.59 5.34 -7.15
N ASP A 138 -7.88 5.01 -7.07
CA ASP A 138 -8.84 5.85 -6.34
C ASP A 138 -8.46 5.97 -4.85
N ASP A 139 -8.04 4.86 -4.23
CA ASP A 139 -7.61 4.85 -2.83
C ASP A 139 -6.35 5.70 -2.61
N ILE A 140 -5.37 5.67 -3.54
CA ILE A 140 -4.16 6.49 -3.49
C ILE A 140 -4.51 7.99 -3.48
N LEU A 141 -5.34 8.42 -4.44
CA LEU A 141 -5.70 9.82 -4.60
C LEU A 141 -6.48 10.35 -3.39
N ILE A 142 -7.50 9.62 -2.95
CA ILE A 142 -8.32 9.97 -1.78
C ILE A 142 -7.47 10.01 -0.50
N GLN A 143 -6.59 9.02 -0.30
CA GLN A 143 -5.74 8.98 0.90
C GLN A 143 -4.70 10.10 0.91
N ALA A 144 -4.09 10.44 -0.23
CA ALA A 144 -3.18 11.58 -0.34
C ALA A 144 -3.87 12.90 -0.03
N GLY A 145 -5.09 13.11 -0.56
CA GLY A 145 -5.92 14.27 -0.22
C GLY A 145 -6.25 14.33 1.27
N TRP A 146 -6.64 13.21 1.87
CA TRP A 146 -6.88 13.12 3.31
C TRP A 146 -5.63 13.48 4.14
N TYR A 147 -4.46 12.96 3.76
CA TYR A 147 -3.23 13.27 4.49
C TYR A 147 -2.82 14.74 4.33
N SER A 148 -3.10 15.37 3.19
CA SER A 148 -2.91 16.80 3.02
C SER A 148 -3.74 17.61 4.02
N ILE A 149 -5.01 17.24 4.22
CA ILE A 149 -5.90 17.89 5.19
C ILE A 149 -5.48 17.58 6.64
N ALA A 150 -5.38 16.28 6.97
CA ALA A 150 -5.21 15.82 8.34
C ALA A 150 -3.83 16.12 8.95
N TYR A 151 -2.80 16.20 8.11
CA TYR A 151 -1.42 16.41 8.55
C TYR A 151 -0.78 17.68 8.02
N GLY A 152 -1.52 18.51 7.28
CA GLY A 152 -1.01 19.74 6.65
C GLY A 152 0.16 19.44 5.71
N LEU A 153 -0.01 18.46 4.79
CA LEU A 153 1.01 18.13 3.80
C LEU A 153 0.76 18.94 2.51
N ASP A 154 1.83 19.46 1.93
CA ASP A 154 1.74 20.23 0.69
C ASP A 154 1.77 19.32 -0.56
N LEU A 155 0.82 18.37 -0.62
CA LEU A 155 0.76 17.42 -1.74
C LEU A 155 0.06 18.01 -2.97
N TYR A 156 -0.86 18.94 -2.81
CA TYR A 156 -1.56 19.56 -3.94
C TYR A 156 -0.63 20.43 -4.78
N THR A 157 0.28 21.19 -4.16
CA THR A 157 1.29 21.97 -4.89
C THR A 157 2.30 21.04 -5.58
N LYS A 158 2.71 19.97 -4.88
CA LYS A 158 3.71 19.03 -5.40
C LYS A 158 3.18 18.14 -6.53
N TYR A 159 1.88 17.82 -6.51
CA TYR A 159 1.20 16.98 -7.49
C TYR A 159 -0.03 17.72 -8.05
N PRO A 160 0.15 18.58 -9.09
CA PRO A 160 -0.93 19.44 -9.61
C PRO A 160 -2.18 18.68 -10.08
N TYR A 161 -2.02 17.43 -10.52
CA TYR A 161 -3.13 16.58 -10.96
C TYR A 161 -4.00 16.06 -9.80
N LEU A 162 -3.53 16.20 -8.54
CA LEU A 162 -4.16 15.52 -7.38
C LEU A 162 -5.60 16.00 -7.18
N ALA A 163 -5.87 17.28 -7.29
CA ALA A 163 -7.22 17.82 -7.11
C ALA A 163 -8.20 17.26 -8.16
N GLU A 164 -7.83 17.26 -9.43
CA GLU A 164 -8.65 16.72 -10.51
C GLU A 164 -8.82 15.19 -10.37
N GLY A 165 -7.74 14.49 -10.07
CA GLY A 165 -7.76 13.05 -9.84
C GLY A 165 -8.71 12.66 -8.70
N ILE A 166 -8.69 13.40 -7.57
CA ILE A 166 -9.61 13.19 -6.45
C ILE A 166 -11.07 13.41 -6.86
N ARG A 167 -11.36 14.45 -7.64
CA ARG A 167 -12.73 14.69 -8.12
C ARG A 167 -13.28 13.52 -8.96
N LYS A 168 -12.43 12.90 -9.76
CA LYS A 168 -12.77 11.73 -10.60
C LYS A 168 -12.77 10.41 -9.82
N ALA A 169 -12.01 10.29 -8.73
CA ALA A 169 -11.87 9.08 -7.96
C ALA A 169 -13.22 8.58 -7.39
N ARG A 170 -13.42 7.28 -7.37
CA ARG A 170 -14.62 6.65 -6.80
C ARG A 170 -14.53 6.59 -5.28
N ILE A 171 -15.60 6.97 -4.61
CA ILE A 171 -15.76 6.73 -3.18
C ILE A 171 -16.08 5.25 -2.97
N ARG A 172 -15.32 4.58 -2.13
CA ARG A 172 -15.46 3.13 -1.91
C ARG A 172 -15.43 2.77 -0.44
N GLY A 173 -16.29 1.85 -0.04
CA GLY A 173 -16.14 1.14 1.23
C GLY A 173 -14.84 0.34 1.27
N GLY A 174 -14.26 0.19 2.46
CA GLY A 174 -13.03 -0.58 2.63
C GLY A 174 -11.72 0.13 2.32
N SER A 175 -11.76 1.45 2.06
CA SER A 175 -10.59 2.32 2.09
C SER A 175 -10.13 2.59 3.53
N ASP A 176 -8.85 2.91 3.72
CA ASP A 176 -8.31 3.40 5.00
C ASP A 176 -8.88 4.78 5.38
N VAL A 177 -9.36 5.51 4.40
CA VAL A 177 -10.07 6.78 4.63
C VAL A 177 -11.55 6.48 4.82
N TRP A 178 -12.06 6.79 6.01
CA TRP A 178 -13.47 6.59 6.35
C TRP A 178 -14.41 7.35 5.42
N LEU A 179 -15.57 6.77 5.11
CA LEU A 179 -16.46 7.25 4.04
C LEU A 179 -16.79 8.76 4.09
N PRO A 180 -17.19 9.35 5.24
CA PRO A 180 -17.40 10.79 5.34
C PRO A 180 -16.15 11.62 5.04
N MET A 181 -14.96 11.10 5.38
CA MET A 181 -13.71 11.80 5.08
C MET A 181 -13.38 11.76 3.59
N GLN A 182 -13.76 10.71 2.86
CA GLN A 182 -13.64 10.67 1.41
C GLN A 182 -14.48 11.76 0.75
N VAL A 183 -15.72 11.98 1.24
CA VAL A 183 -16.58 13.08 0.79
C VAL A 183 -15.94 14.43 1.09
N LEU A 184 -15.41 14.64 2.29
CA LEU A 184 -14.75 15.87 2.69
C LEU A 184 -13.54 16.16 1.79
N VAL A 185 -12.73 15.14 1.47
CA VAL A 185 -11.58 15.27 0.57
C VAL A 185 -12.02 15.71 -0.82
N LYS A 186 -13.10 15.15 -1.34
CA LYS A 186 -13.67 15.56 -2.63
C LYS A 186 -14.16 17.01 -2.61
N LEU A 187 -14.88 17.41 -1.59
CA LEU A 187 -15.33 18.81 -1.44
C LEU A 187 -14.13 19.77 -1.35
N TYR A 188 -13.13 19.44 -0.54
CA TYR A 188 -11.92 20.24 -0.42
C TYR A 188 -11.16 20.39 -1.76
N SER A 189 -11.15 19.35 -2.59
CA SER A 189 -10.48 19.39 -3.90
C SER A 189 -11.12 20.32 -4.92
N LEU A 190 -12.38 20.78 -4.68
CA LEU A 190 -13.03 21.79 -5.52
C LEU A 190 -12.42 23.19 -5.38
N PHE A 191 -11.73 23.45 -4.27
CA PHE A 191 -11.12 24.74 -3.95
C PHE A 191 -9.59 24.73 -4.15
N ARG A 192 -9.06 23.68 -4.78
CA ARG A 192 -7.64 23.49 -5.11
C ARG A 192 -7.49 23.26 -6.61
#